data_013f153d19ee2901c30479f654d8ab1d
#
_entry.id   013f153d19ee2901c30479f654d8ab1d
#
_cell.length_a   1.000
_cell.length_b   1.000
_cell.length_c   1.000
_cell.angle_alpha   90.00
_cell.angle_beta   90.00
_cell.angle_gamma   90.00
#
_symmetry.space_group_name_H-M   'P 1'
#
loop_
_entity.id
_entity.type
_entity.pdbx_description
1 polymer ?
#
loop_
_entity_poly.entity_id
_entity_poly.type
_entity_poly.pdbx_seq_one_letter_code
_entity_poly.pdbx_strand_id
1 'polypeptide(L)'
;MTITHNIAKTAALGLLLPVLASSEGSVGVSLVVPDNLRLTHEETLSYEQTSIPVGILQGGQVPTKKVSGPVRKRSWTSKDNATTIDQFIETLLSQLDETSYIKLLDCHDVTCGGFDFRFQIDVLHAPYVYINLGNFRYVSLQFGAQYKTVLISKLANTLWLQIIETAEETEISSAAFVALSAKPDNGIPMMTGQVSEKLRENGHSVLPDLEYDSGSSNLGAGPFKSLRELAEYLLTNPEVSVFLVGHTDNVGSLAANITLSKDRAKAVIDRLVEKYGVNPSQMSWDGVGYLSPIASNNTEKGRELNRRVEVVIEKSPQ
;
A
#
# COMPACT_ATOMS: atom_id res chain seq x y z
N MET A 1 34.57 89.09 -6.10
CA MET A 1 33.38 88.65 -5.34
C MET A 1 33.06 87.25 -5.83
N THR A 2 33.67 86.26 -5.17
CA THR A 2 33.65 84.81 -5.64
C THR A 2 33.05 84.00 -4.52
N ILE A 3 31.88 83.44 -4.79
CA ILE A 3 31.13 82.62 -3.84
C ILE A 3 31.50 81.14 -4.11
N THR A 4 32.18 80.53 -3.14
CA THR A 4 32.50 79.13 -3.19
C THR A 4 31.37 78.30 -2.57
N HIS A 5 30.77 77.38 -3.35
CA HIS A 5 29.79 76.44 -2.88
C HIS A 5 30.50 75.13 -2.35
N ASN A 6 30.32 74.85 -1.09
CA ASN A 6 30.69 73.56 -0.48
C ASN A 6 29.64 72.54 -0.76
N ILE A 7 30.01 71.44 -1.45
CA ILE A 7 29.17 70.26 -1.65
C ILE A 7 29.55 69.24 -0.59
N ALA A 8 28.64 69.01 0.35
CA ALA A 8 28.80 67.91 1.35
C ALA A 8 28.53 66.55 0.67
N LYS A 9 29.49 65.68 0.70
CA LYS A 9 29.36 64.28 0.28
C LYS A 9 28.75 63.47 1.43
N THR A 10 27.47 63.08 1.27
CA THR A 10 26.81 62.10 2.13
C THR A 10 27.27 60.70 1.72
N ALA A 11 27.97 60.02 2.58
CA ALA A 11 28.34 58.62 2.43
C ALA A 11 27.12 57.73 2.82
N ALA A 12 26.52 57.04 1.85
CA ALA A 12 25.52 56.03 2.12
C ALA A 12 26.17 54.73 2.60
N LEU A 13 25.96 54.42 3.85
CA LEU A 13 26.37 53.17 4.47
C LEU A 13 25.40 52.06 4.01
N GLY A 14 25.80 51.27 3.01
CA GLY A 14 25.06 50.10 2.58
C GLY A 14 25.09 49.02 3.61
N LEU A 15 23.93 48.77 4.27
CA LEU A 15 23.73 47.56 5.08
C LEU A 15 23.72 46.34 4.14
N LEU A 16 24.78 45.58 4.10
CA LEU A 16 24.78 44.23 3.58
C LEU A 16 24.01 43.35 4.56
N LEU A 17 22.75 43.04 4.26
CA LEU A 17 22.01 41.97 4.89
C LEU A 17 22.63 40.63 4.43
N PRO A 18 22.95 39.71 5.32
CA PRO A 18 23.37 38.37 4.91
C PRO A 18 22.18 37.72 4.20
N VAL A 19 22.37 37.35 2.94
CA VAL A 19 21.49 36.42 2.25
C VAL A 19 21.58 35.11 3.02
N LEU A 20 20.58 34.81 3.84
CA LEU A 20 20.37 33.47 4.36
C LEU A 20 20.17 32.58 3.14
N ALA A 21 21.21 31.84 2.79
CA ALA A 21 21.09 30.71 1.89
C ALA A 21 20.09 29.75 2.54
N SER A 22 18.86 29.75 1.98
CA SER A 22 17.89 28.72 2.26
C SER A 22 18.56 27.40 1.88
N SER A 23 18.91 26.58 2.89
CA SER A 23 19.23 25.20 2.65
C SER A 23 17.95 24.59 2.07
N GLU A 24 17.89 24.48 0.74
CA GLU A 24 16.91 23.62 0.08
C GLU A 24 17.13 22.23 0.68
N GLY A 25 16.23 21.85 1.61
CA GLY A 25 16.16 20.49 2.11
C GLY A 25 16.05 19.62 0.88
N SER A 26 17.05 18.77 0.63
CA SER A 26 17.08 17.88 -0.52
C SER A 26 15.80 17.04 -0.46
N VAL A 27 14.84 17.38 -1.32
CA VAL A 27 13.70 16.51 -1.60
C VAL A 27 14.33 15.24 -2.15
N GLY A 28 14.32 14.17 -1.38
CA GLY A 28 14.90 12.90 -1.80
C GLY A 28 14.36 12.53 -3.16
N VAL A 29 15.21 11.99 -4.03
CA VAL A 29 14.83 11.58 -5.39
C VAL A 29 13.57 10.74 -5.33
N SER A 30 12.47 11.24 -5.89
CA SER A 30 11.22 10.50 -5.98
C SER A 30 11.33 9.51 -7.13
N LEU A 31 11.06 8.23 -6.86
CA LEU A 31 10.94 7.23 -7.92
C LEU A 31 9.69 7.54 -8.75
N VAL A 32 9.86 7.76 -10.04
CA VAL A 32 8.75 7.95 -10.97
C VAL A 32 8.23 6.57 -11.37
N VAL A 33 7.02 6.27 -10.94
CA VAL A 33 6.35 5.02 -11.31
C VAL A 33 5.76 5.19 -12.70
N PRO A 34 5.95 4.22 -13.63
CA PRO A 34 5.40 4.31 -14.98
C PRO A 34 3.87 4.50 -15.01
N ASP A 35 3.38 5.28 -15.97
CA ASP A 35 1.97 5.68 -16.09
C ASP A 35 1.00 4.50 -16.34
N ASN A 36 1.52 3.36 -16.80
CA ASN A 36 0.73 2.14 -16.98
C ASN A 36 0.39 1.41 -15.67
N LEU A 37 0.88 1.91 -14.52
CA LEU A 37 0.50 1.42 -13.20
C LEU A 37 -0.54 2.34 -12.56
N ARG A 38 -1.61 1.75 -12.08
CA ARG A 38 -2.66 2.45 -11.33
C ARG A 38 -2.30 2.46 -9.85
N LEU A 39 -2.27 3.63 -9.23
CA LEU A 39 -2.16 3.78 -7.78
C LEU A 39 -3.38 3.11 -7.11
N THR A 40 -3.14 2.23 -6.16
CA THR A 40 -4.18 1.48 -5.42
C THR A 40 -4.27 1.90 -3.97
N HIS A 41 -3.18 2.41 -3.41
CA HIS A 41 -3.15 2.89 -2.03
C HIS A 41 -2.06 3.94 -1.83
N GLU A 42 -2.35 4.92 -0.98
CA GLU A 42 -1.37 5.88 -0.48
C GLU A 42 -1.72 6.23 0.97
N GLU A 43 -0.74 6.06 1.86
CA GLU A 43 -0.84 6.37 3.27
C GLU A 43 0.40 7.18 3.70
N THR A 44 0.19 8.20 4.50
CA THR A 44 1.26 9.02 5.07
C THR A 44 1.06 9.12 6.57
N LEU A 45 2.06 8.69 7.32
CA LEU A 45 2.12 8.76 8.77
C LEU A 45 3.17 9.80 9.17
N SER A 46 2.81 10.72 10.04
CA SER A 46 3.72 11.78 10.51
C SER A 46 4.87 11.22 11.32
N TYR A 47 4.65 10.11 12.01
CA TYR A 47 5.67 9.41 12.78
C TYR A 47 5.34 7.93 12.92
N GLU A 48 6.28 7.06 12.52
CA GLU A 48 6.23 5.61 12.73
C GLU A 48 7.64 5.06 12.93
N GLN A 49 7.78 3.99 13.71
CA GLN A 49 9.02 3.20 13.74
C GLN A 49 8.94 2.10 12.69
N THR A 50 9.72 2.24 11.62
CA THR A 50 9.78 1.31 10.50
C THR A 50 11.04 0.45 10.56
N SER A 51 10.91 -0.84 10.25
CA SER A 51 12.03 -1.79 10.16
C SER A 51 12.44 -1.95 8.71
N ILE A 52 13.60 -1.44 8.32
CA ILE A 52 14.15 -1.54 6.97
C ILE A 52 15.00 -2.80 6.87
N PRO A 53 14.65 -3.80 6.06
CA PRO A 53 15.47 -4.99 5.81
C PRO A 53 16.82 -4.60 5.20
N VAL A 54 17.90 -5.09 5.80
CA VAL A 54 19.29 -4.84 5.36
C VAL A 54 20.02 -6.13 4.99
N GLY A 55 19.34 -7.25 5.01
CA GLY A 55 19.87 -8.57 4.64
C GLY A 55 18.74 -9.57 4.40
N ILE A 56 19.11 -10.71 3.81
CA ILE A 56 18.20 -11.83 3.61
C ILE A 56 17.90 -12.56 4.93
N LEU A 57 16.91 -13.42 4.94
CA LEU A 57 16.58 -14.28 6.10
C LEU A 57 17.79 -15.14 6.49
N GLN A 58 18.24 -15.04 7.72
CA GLN A 58 19.34 -15.82 8.29
C GLN A 58 18.97 -16.26 9.72
N GLY A 59 19.13 -17.54 10.01
CA GLY A 59 18.81 -18.08 11.35
C GLY A 59 17.36 -17.85 11.79
N GLY A 60 16.43 -17.78 10.84
CA GLY A 60 15.00 -17.51 11.10
C GLY A 60 14.66 -16.04 11.31
N GLN A 61 15.59 -15.11 11.12
CA GLN A 61 15.36 -13.67 11.25
C GLN A 61 15.88 -12.89 10.04
N VAL A 62 15.16 -11.83 9.67
CA VAL A 62 15.60 -10.84 8.68
C VAL A 62 16.36 -9.74 9.40
N PRO A 63 17.64 -9.50 9.07
CA PRO A 63 18.37 -8.37 9.61
C PRO A 63 17.68 -7.05 9.20
N THR A 64 17.40 -6.18 10.17
CA THR A 64 16.72 -4.91 9.93
C THR A 64 17.43 -3.74 10.60
N LYS A 65 17.34 -2.56 9.98
CA LYS A 65 17.62 -1.28 10.59
C LYS A 65 16.30 -0.62 11.01
N LYS A 66 16.17 -0.25 12.28
CA LYS A 66 15.03 0.52 12.78
C LYS A 66 15.22 2.00 12.46
N VAL A 67 14.21 2.60 11.85
CA VAL A 67 14.17 4.03 11.49
C VAL A 67 12.88 4.60 12.06
N SER A 68 12.98 5.72 12.77
CA SER A 68 11.83 6.42 13.35
C SER A 68 11.68 7.79 12.70
N GLY A 69 10.50 8.07 12.18
CA GLY A 69 10.21 9.33 11.50
C GLY A 69 8.97 9.26 10.63
N PRO A 70 8.82 10.21 9.70
CA PRO A 70 7.68 10.20 8.76
C PRO A 70 7.78 9.02 7.80
N VAL A 71 6.64 8.38 7.52
CA VAL A 71 6.54 7.23 6.62
C VAL A 71 5.46 7.48 5.57
N ARG A 72 5.79 7.20 4.32
CA ARG A 72 4.85 7.20 3.20
C ARG A 72 4.82 5.82 2.56
N LYS A 73 3.65 5.17 2.56
CA LYS A 73 3.43 3.85 1.96
C LYS A 73 2.54 4.02 0.74
N ARG A 74 2.97 3.51 -0.40
CA ARG A 74 2.22 3.57 -1.65
C ARG A 74 2.24 2.24 -2.35
N SER A 75 1.14 1.90 -3.02
CA SER A 75 1.08 0.72 -3.88
C SER A 75 0.40 1.00 -5.21
N TRP A 76 0.80 0.22 -6.20
CA TRP A 76 0.27 0.28 -7.57
C TRP A 76 0.04 -1.12 -8.10
N THR A 77 -0.82 -1.22 -9.11
CA THR A 77 -1.06 -2.46 -9.85
C THR A 77 -1.14 -2.19 -11.35
N SER A 78 -0.73 -3.17 -12.14
CA SER A 78 -0.88 -3.15 -13.60
C SER A 78 -1.24 -4.54 -14.12
N LYS A 79 -2.07 -4.60 -15.15
CA LYS A 79 -2.28 -5.82 -15.96
C LYS A 79 -1.28 -5.78 -17.12
N ASP A 80 -0.05 -6.20 -16.86
CA ASP A 80 1.03 -6.25 -17.86
C ASP A 80 1.56 -7.67 -18.00
N ASN A 81 1.44 -8.22 -19.19
CA ASN A 81 1.93 -9.55 -19.51
C ASN A 81 3.35 -9.55 -20.07
N ALA A 82 3.85 -8.41 -20.54
CA ALA A 82 5.09 -8.30 -21.29
C ALA A 82 6.31 -8.06 -20.39
N THR A 83 6.18 -7.26 -19.33
CA THR A 83 7.30 -6.84 -18.49
C THR A 83 7.59 -7.85 -17.38
N THR A 84 8.84 -8.26 -17.24
CA THR A 84 9.28 -9.06 -16.07
C THR A 84 9.50 -8.18 -14.86
N ILE A 85 9.49 -8.77 -13.65
CA ILE A 85 9.75 -8.00 -12.41
C ILE A 85 11.15 -7.40 -12.43
N ASP A 86 12.14 -8.09 -13.04
CA ASP A 86 13.51 -7.60 -13.13
C ASP A 86 13.63 -6.39 -14.06
N GLN A 87 13.07 -6.47 -15.27
CA GLN A 87 13.04 -5.33 -16.20
C GLN A 87 12.38 -4.11 -15.56
N PHE A 88 11.32 -4.33 -14.77
CA PHE A 88 10.61 -3.24 -14.11
C PHE A 88 11.47 -2.60 -13.01
N ILE A 89 12.09 -3.40 -12.14
CA ILE A 89 12.99 -2.91 -11.09
C ILE A 89 14.18 -2.17 -11.68
N GLU A 90 14.82 -2.71 -12.71
CA GLU A 90 15.95 -2.03 -13.37
C GLU A 90 15.52 -0.67 -13.94
N THR A 91 14.32 -0.59 -14.52
CA THR A 91 13.77 0.69 -15.00
C THR A 91 13.52 1.68 -13.84
N LEU A 92 13.07 1.21 -12.69
CA LEU A 92 12.91 2.08 -11.51
C LEU A 92 14.27 2.51 -10.95
N LEU A 93 15.23 1.60 -10.84
CA LEU A 93 16.52 1.88 -10.23
C LEU A 93 17.41 2.74 -11.16
N SER A 94 17.24 2.65 -12.47
CA SER A 94 17.99 3.50 -13.44
C SER A 94 17.69 5.00 -13.31
N GLN A 95 16.65 5.37 -12.57
CA GLN A 95 16.34 6.77 -12.25
C GLN A 95 17.21 7.32 -11.10
N LEU A 96 17.93 6.45 -10.39
CA LEU A 96 18.76 6.80 -9.27
C LEU A 96 20.20 7.00 -9.72
N ASP A 97 20.85 8.04 -9.21
CA ASP A 97 22.29 8.16 -9.30
C ASP A 97 22.94 7.13 -8.36
N GLU A 98 23.65 6.16 -8.92
CA GLU A 98 24.31 5.08 -8.18
C GLU A 98 25.28 5.60 -7.09
N THR A 99 25.80 6.81 -7.24
CA THR A 99 26.66 7.46 -6.24
C THR A 99 25.89 8.04 -5.07
N SER A 100 24.58 8.24 -5.22
CA SER A 100 23.70 8.89 -4.24
C SER A 100 22.95 7.91 -3.33
N TYR A 101 22.87 6.63 -3.73
CA TYR A 101 22.16 5.60 -2.97
C TYR A 101 23.06 4.43 -2.60
N ILE A 102 22.89 3.95 -1.36
CA ILE A 102 23.48 2.69 -0.91
C ILE A 102 22.40 1.63 -1.03
N LYS A 103 22.63 0.58 -1.82
CA LYS A 103 21.76 -0.58 -1.89
C LYS A 103 22.03 -1.47 -0.66
N LEU A 104 21.09 -1.51 0.27
CA LEU A 104 21.20 -2.28 1.53
C LEU A 104 20.84 -3.74 1.32
N LEU A 105 19.83 -4.00 0.49
CA LEU A 105 19.34 -5.33 0.14
C LEU A 105 18.81 -5.32 -1.29
N ASP A 106 19.06 -6.40 -2.01
CA ASP A 106 18.43 -6.71 -3.30
C ASP A 106 18.36 -8.24 -3.40
N CYS A 107 17.15 -8.77 -3.37
CA CYS A 107 16.95 -10.22 -3.37
C CYS A 107 15.65 -10.61 -4.08
N HIS A 108 15.59 -11.88 -4.50
CA HIS A 108 14.47 -12.48 -5.20
C HIS A 108 13.91 -13.66 -4.40
N ASP A 109 12.60 -13.83 -4.38
CA ASP A 109 11.86 -15.01 -3.95
C ASP A 109 12.53 -15.78 -2.80
N VAL A 110 12.96 -16.99 -3.15
CA VAL A 110 13.61 -17.94 -2.22
C VAL A 110 14.97 -17.43 -1.73
N THR A 111 15.66 -16.58 -2.49
CA THR A 111 16.95 -16.02 -2.05
C THR A 111 16.80 -14.97 -0.98
N CYS A 112 15.62 -14.28 -0.89
CA CYS A 112 15.29 -13.45 0.25
C CYS A 112 15.06 -14.26 1.52
N GLY A 113 14.56 -15.50 1.39
CA GLY A 113 14.11 -16.38 2.48
C GLY A 113 12.66 -16.82 2.29
N GLY A 114 12.09 -16.60 1.11
CA GLY A 114 10.78 -17.09 0.70
C GLY A 114 9.64 -16.67 1.64
N PHE A 115 8.90 -17.67 2.11
CA PHE A 115 7.73 -17.49 2.97
C PHE A 115 8.05 -16.74 4.28
N ASP A 116 9.10 -17.13 4.99
CA ASP A 116 9.44 -16.57 6.29
C ASP A 116 9.95 -15.11 6.18
N PHE A 117 10.60 -14.75 5.06
CA PHE A 117 10.99 -13.37 4.77
C PHE A 117 9.76 -12.47 4.66
N ARG A 118 8.72 -12.91 3.95
CA ARG A 118 7.47 -12.19 3.74
C ARG A 118 6.83 -11.70 5.06
N PHE A 119 6.90 -12.49 6.12
CA PHE A 119 6.27 -12.16 7.42
C PHE A 119 7.11 -11.25 8.31
N GLN A 120 8.33 -10.94 7.91
CA GLN A 120 9.22 -10.09 8.70
C GLN A 120 9.50 -8.73 8.04
N ILE A 121 8.90 -8.49 6.87
CA ILE A 121 8.98 -7.20 6.17
C ILE A 121 7.64 -6.45 6.27
N ASP A 122 7.69 -5.13 6.16
CA ASP A 122 6.49 -4.31 6.10
C ASP A 122 5.85 -4.42 4.71
N VAL A 123 4.65 -4.97 4.66
CA VAL A 123 3.88 -5.14 3.43
C VAL A 123 2.46 -4.68 3.67
N LEU A 124 1.98 -3.80 2.82
CA LEU A 124 0.57 -3.43 2.77
C LEU A 124 -0.27 -4.70 2.60
N HIS A 125 -1.32 -4.79 3.41
CA HIS A 125 -2.21 -5.95 3.34
C HIS A 125 -3.02 -5.96 2.05
N ALA A 126 -3.56 -7.12 1.70
CA ALA A 126 -4.52 -7.21 0.60
C ALA A 126 -5.70 -6.26 0.85
N PRO A 127 -6.24 -5.63 -0.19
CA PRO A 127 -5.99 -5.88 -1.61
C PRO A 127 -4.86 -5.04 -2.23
N TYR A 128 -4.20 -4.21 -1.42
CA TYR A 128 -3.22 -3.24 -1.93
C TYR A 128 -1.98 -3.90 -2.51
N VAL A 129 -1.56 -5.03 -1.93
CA VAL A 129 -0.41 -5.80 -2.42
C VAL A 129 -0.65 -7.30 -2.25
N TYR A 130 -0.39 -8.06 -3.31
CA TYR A 130 -0.32 -9.52 -3.25
C TYR A 130 1.09 -9.97 -3.61
N ILE A 131 1.65 -10.88 -2.82
CA ILE A 131 2.99 -11.42 -3.06
C ILE A 131 2.90 -12.85 -3.57
N ASN A 132 3.36 -13.07 -4.78
CA ASN A 132 3.66 -14.40 -5.27
C ASN A 132 5.04 -14.81 -4.72
N LEU A 133 5.07 -15.77 -3.81
CA LEU A 133 6.29 -16.21 -3.11
C LEU A 133 7.36 -16.82 -4.03
N GLY A 134 6.97 -17.23 -5.23
CA GLY A 134 7.89 -17.74 -6.26
C GLY A 134 8.18 -16.72 -7.38
N ASN A 135 7.73 -15.47 -7.25
CA ASN A 135 7.96 -14.43 -8.25
C ASN A 135 7.81 -13.03 -7.65
N PHE A 136 8.76 -12.66 -6.78
CA PHE A 136 8.88 -11.30 -6.26
C PHE A 136 10.34 -10.87 -6.17
N ARG A 137 10.59 -9.57 -6.15
CA ARG A 137 11.89 -8.96 -5.84
C ARG A 137 11.72 -7.90 -4.78
N TYR A 138 12.66 -7.82 -3.85
CA TYR A 138 12.67 -6.84 -2.77
C TYR A 138 13.98 -6.07 -2.77
N VAL A 139 13.90 -4.75 -2.70
CA VAL A 139 15.07 -3.86 -2.70
C VAL A 139 14.94 -2.87 -1.55
N SER A 140 16.02 -2.68 -0.78
CA SER A 140 16.14 -1.60 0.22
C SER A 140 17.26 -0.66 -0.16
N LEU A 141 16.98 0.62 -0.13
CA LEU A 141 17.87 1.70 -0.51
C LEU A 141 18.02 2.71 0.62
N GLN A 142 19.22 3.28 0.78
CA GLN A 142 19.51 4.36 1.71
C GLN A 142 20.12 5.56 0.99
N PHE A 143 19.63 6.75 1.27
CA PHE A 143 20.15 8.03 0.83
C PHE A 143 20.30 8.96 2.04
N GLY A 144 21.53 9.05 2.57
CA GLY A 144 21.75 9.77 3.82
C GLY A 144 20.86 9.24 4.95
N ALA A 145 19.99 10.10 5.46
CA ALA A 145 18.99 9.76 6.49
C ALA A 145 17.65 9.23 5.92
N GLN A 146 17.52 9.12 4.60
CA GLN A 146 16.29 8.64 3.94
C GLN A 146 16.43 7.17 3.52
N TYR A 147 15.32 6.46 3.59
CA TYR A 147 15.26 5.04 3.22
C TYR A 147 14.05 4.80 2.31
N LYS A 148 14.25 3.93 1.32
CA LYS A 148 13.18 3.45 0.44
C LYS A 148 13.24 1.94 0.37
N THR A 149 12.08 1.30 0.47
CA THR A 149 11.94 -0.11 0.14
C THR A 149 11.02 -0.26 -1.07
N VAL A 150 11.39 -1.14 -1.96
CA VAL A 150 10.62 -1.46 -3.17
C VAL A 150 10.33 -2.96 -3.15
N LEU A 151 9.07 -3.32 -3.12
CA LEU A 151 8.60 -4.68 -3.29
C LEU A 151 7.82 -4.75 -4.60
N ILE A 152 8.22 -5.64 -5.48
CA ILE A 152 7.47 -5.94 -6.69
C ILE A 152 7.14 -7.43 -6.73
N SER A 153 5.94 -7.75 -7.14
CA SER A 153 5.48 -9.14 -7.27
C SER A 153 4.59 -9.28 -8.49
N LYS A 154 4.62 -10.44 -9.12
CA LYS A 154 3.75 -10.76 -10.26
C LYS A 154 2.99 -12.05 -9.99
N LEU A 155 1.68 -11.97 -9.97
CA LEU A 155 0.78 -13.10 -9.84
C LEU A 155 -0.10 -13.18 -11.10
N ALA A 156 0.03 -14.28 -11.84
CA ALA A 156 -0.56 -14.42 -13.17
C ALA A 156 -0.18 -13.22 -14.08
N ASN A 157 -1.17 -12.44 -14.51
CA ASN A 157 -0.99 -11.29 -15.40
C ASN A 157 -1.01 -9.94 -14.67
N THR A 158 -1.01 -9.97 -13.33
CA THR A 158 -1.08 -8.75 -12.54
C THR A 158 0.24 -8.53 -11.82
N LEU A 159 0.79 -7.33 -12.00
CA LEU A 159 1.96 -6.84 -11.31
C LEU A 159 1.51 -5.96 -10.15
N TRP A 160 2.13 -6.15 -9.00
CA TRP A 160 1.95 -5.39 -7.77
C TRP A 160 3.27 -4.74 -7.40
N LEU A 161 3.22 -3.43 -7.18
CA LEU A 161 4.37 -2.63 -6.73
C LEU A 161 4.01 -1.99 -5.40
N GLN A 162 4.92 -2.05 -4.42
CA GLN A 162 4.86 -1.26 -3.20
C GLN A 162 6.16 -0.48 -3.04
N ILE A 163 6.03 0.79 -2.65
CA ILE A 163 7.16 1.63 -2.24
C ILE A 163 6.85 2.19 -0.87
N ILE A 164 7.76 1.96 0.08
CA ILE A 164 7.73 2.60 1.40
C ILE A 164 8.92 3.55 1.46
N GLU A 165 8.64 4.79 1.82
CA GLU A 165 9.62 5.85 1.98
C GLU A 165 9.60 6.33 3.44
N THR A 166 10.76 6.46 4.06
CA THR A 166 10.91 7.00 5.41
C THR A 166 12.21 7.78 5.53
N ALA A 167 12.31 8.62 6.55
CA ALA A 167 13.52 9.35 6.89
C ALA A 167 13.73 9.32 8.41
N GLU A 168 15.00 9.34 8.84
CA GLU A 168 15.31 9.59 10.23
C GLU A 168 14.84 11.00 10.60
N GLU A 169 14.15 11.13 11.74
CA GLU A 169 13.69 12.42 12.21
C GLU A 169 14.90 13.26 12.63
N THR A 170 15.20 14.30 11.86
CA THR A 170 16.08 15.39 12.27
C THR A 170 15.18 16.58 12.58
N GLU A 171 15.51 17.36 13.61
CA GLU A 171 14.68 18.49 14.13
C GLU A 171 14.20 19.49 13.07
N ILE A 172 14.68 19.39 11.84
CA ILE A 172 14.37 20.28 10.71
C ILE A 172 13.33 19.68 9.74
N SER A 173 13.08 18.36 9.79
CA SER A 173 12.29 17.65 8.75
C SER A 173 10.78 17.69 8.94
N SER A 174 10.27 17.97 10.16
CA SER A 174 8.83 17.90 10.44
C SER A 174 8.00 18.95 9.71
N ALA A 175 8.54 20.15 9.47
CA ALA A 175 7.79 21.26 8.84
C ALA A 175 7.59 21.07 7.32
N ALA A 176 8.53 20.47 6.61
CA ALA A 176 8.45 20.27 5.16
C ALA A 176 7.52 19.10 4.78
N PHE A 177 7.38 18.10 5.65
CA PHE A 177 6.54 16.92 5.40
C PHE A 177 5.06 17.21 5.62
N VAL A 178 4.71 18.09 6.57
CA VAL A 178 3.32 18.51 6.85
C VAL A 178 2.73 19.36 5.70
N ALA A 179 3.55 20.11 4.97
CA ALA A 179 3.09 20.96 3.88
C ALA A 179 2.57 20.20 2.66
N LEU A 180 2.90 18.90 2.51
CA LEU A 180 2.46 18.05 1.39
C LEU A 180 1.15 17.28 1.68
N SER A 181 0.62 17.38 2.91
CA SER A 181 -0.52 16.57 3.37
C SER A 181 -1.87 17.30 3.36
N ALA A 182 -1.95 18.54 2.90
CA ALA A 182 -3.20 19.30 2.86
C ALA A 182 -4.00 18.99 1.59
N LYS A 183 -4.97 18.08 1.70
CA LYS A 183 -6.03 17.87 0.71
C LYS A 183 -7.28 18.63 1.13
N PRO A 184 -7.97 19.37 0.25
CA PRO A 184 -9.22 20.03 0.62
C PRO A 184 -10.36 19.02 0.70
N ASP A 185 -11.10 19.11 1.80
CA ASP A 185 -12.32 18.38 2.07
C ASP A 185 -13.48 18.95 1.22
N ASN A 186 -14.06 18.13 0.36
CA ASN A 186 -15.32 18.44 -0.32
C ASN A 186 -16.38 17.41 0.12
N GLY A 187 -17.19 17.83 1.07
CA GLY A 187 -18.25 17.04 1.64
C GLY A 187 -19.38 16.69 0.67
N ILE A 188 -19.79 15.41 0.68
CA ILE A 188 -21.04 14.89 0.14
C ILE A 188 -21.75 14.12 1.26
N PRO A 189 -23.09 14.23 1.42
CA PRO A 189 -23.77 13.76 2.61
C PRO A 189 -23.89 12.24 2.72
N MET A 190 -23.74 11.78 3.95
CA MET A 190 -23.71 10.41 4.45
C MET A 190 -25.02 9.64 4.26
N MET A 191 -24.88 8.37 3.82
CA MET A 191 -25.70 7.26 4.31
C MET A 191 -24.75 6.23 4.94
N THR A 192 -24.89 6.03 6.24
CA THR A 192 -23.91 5.38 7.10
C THR A 192 -24.10 3.87 7.18
N GLY A 193 -23.29 3.11 6.43
CA GLY A 193 -22.96 1.72 6.72
C GLY A 193 -21.44 1.57 6.81
N GLN A 194 -20.94 0.80 7.77
CA GLN A 194 -19.50 0.62 7.95
C GLN A 194 -18.78 0.12 6.69
N VAL A 195 -19.43 -0.74 5.90
CA VAL A 195 -18.87 -1.29 4.65
C VAL A 195 -18.79 -0.22 3.57
N SER A 196 -19.87 0.53 3.34
CA SER A 196 -19.92 1.57 2.30
C SER A 196 -19.00 2.76 2.60
N GLU A 197 -18.82 3.11 3.87
CA GLU A 197 -17.89 4.15 4.31
C GLU A 197 -16.44 3.72 4.06
N LYS A 198 -16.04 2.53 4.51
CA LYS A 198 -14.71 1.97 4.26
C LYS A 198 -14.40 1.80 2.78
N LEU A 199 -15.38 1.39 1.97
CA LEU A 199 -15.19 1.29 0.53
C LEU A 199 -14.89 2.64 -0.11
N ARG A 200 -15.57 3.71 0.34
CA ARG A 200 -15.31 5.07 -0.18
C ARG A 200 -14.00 5.66 0.30
N GLU A 201 -13.65 5.46 1.58
CA GLU A 201 -12.45 6.03 2.17
C GLU A 201 -11.19 5.26 1.79
N ASN A 202 -11.26 3.93 1.87
CA ASN A 202 -10.10 3.05 1.74
C ASN A 202 -10.06 2.26 0.42
N GLY A 203 -11.14 2.29 -0.36
CA GLY A 203 -11.27 1.46 -1.58
C GLY A 203 -11.56 -0.02 -1.29
N HIS A 204 -11.60 -0.43 -0.03
CA HIS A 204 -11.90 -1.81 0.37
C HIS A 204 -12.55 -1.90 1.75
N SER A 205 -13.16 -3.06 2.05
CA SER A 205 -13.69 -3.40 3.38
C SER A 205 -13.66 -4.91 3.61
N VAL A 206 -13.41 -5.32 4.85
CA VAL A 206 -13.69 -6.70 5.29
C VAL A 206 -15.19 -6.85 5.49
N LEU A 207 -15.73 -8.04 5.19
CA LEU A 207 -17.09 -8.46 5.51
C LEU A 207 -17.03 -9.30 6.81
N PRO A 208 -17.19 -8.69 8.00
CA PRO A 208 -16.74 -9.30 9.26
C PRO A 208 -17.72 -10.31 9.88
N ASP A 209 -18.97 -10.34 9.42
CA ASP A 209 -20.06 -11.12 9.99
C ASP A 209 -20.42 -12.36 9.16
N LEU A 210 -19.54 -12.74 8.22
CA LEU A 210 -19.74 -13.93 7.41
C LEU A 210 -19.39 -15.20 8.19
N GLU A 211 -20.30 -16.13 8.22
CA GLU A 211 -20.14 -17.42 8.91
C GLU A 211 -20.12 -18.55 7.87
N TYR A 212 -19.06 -19.38 7.93
CA TYR A 212 -18.91 -20.56 7.10
C TYR A 212 -18.79 -21.80 7.98
N ASP A 213 -19.34 -22.91 7.52
CA ASP A 213 -19.08 -24.20 8.15
C ASP A 213 -17.56 -24.52 8.12
N SER A 214 -17.08 -25.22 9.14
CA SER A 214 -15.64 -25.54 9.25
C SER A 214 -15.15 -26.32 8.02
N GLY A 215 -14.09 -25.78 7.39
CA GLY A 215 -13.52 -26.38 6.18
C GLY A 215 -14.42 -26.34 4.94
N SER A 216 -15.51 -25.57 4.96
CA SER A 216 -16.50 -25.45 3.89
C SER A 216 -16.56 -24.04 3.31
N SER A 217 -17.10 -23.94 2.09
CA SER A 217 -17.50 -22.69 1.46
C SER A 217 -19.00 -22.40 1.64
N ASN A 218 -19.74 -23.24 2.34
CA ASN A 218 -21.16 -23.02 2.60
C ASN A 218 -21.33 -21.80 3.51
N LEU A 219 -21.91 -20.74 2.95
CA LEU A 219 -22.23 -19.53 3.69
C LEU A 219 -23.51 -19.75 4.51
N GLY A 220 -23.47 -19.52 5.80
CA GLY A 220 -24.58 -19.63 6.71
C GLY A 220 -25.85 -18.92 6.24
N ALA A 221 -26.97 -19.16 6.92
CA ALA A 221 -28.28 -18.60 6.51
C ALA A 221 -28.34 -17.06 6.67
N GLY A 222 -27.54 -16.47 7.55
CA GLY A 222 -27.58 -15.05 7.92
C GLY A 222 -28.78 -14.72 8.84
N PRO A 223 -29.15 -13.46 8.97
CA PRO A 223 -28.79 -12.33 8.09
C PRO A 223 -27.40 -11.77 8.34
N PHE A 224 -26.70 -11.37 7.27
CA PHE A 224 -25.40 -10.72 7.33
C PHE A 224 -25.58 -9.22 7.08
N LYS A 225 -25.21 -8.40 8.05
CA LYS A 225 -25.33 -6.94 7.96
C LYS A 225 -24.39 -6.37 6.89
N SER A 226 -23.16 -6.89 6.83
CA SER A 226 -22.16 -6.45 5.86
C SER A 226 -22.60 -6.69 4.41
N LEU A 227 -23.24 -7.83 4.13
CA LEU A 227 -23.76 -8.11 2.79
C LEU A 227 -24.93 -7.21 2.39
N ARG A 228 -25.79 -6.88 3.33
CA ARG A 228 -26.88 -5.94 3.08
C ARG A 228 -26.34 -4.55 2.76
N GLU A 229 -25.39 -4.05 3.55
CA GLU A 229 -24.75 -2.76 3.32
C GLU A 229 -24.01 -2.72 1.97
N LEU A 230 -23.30 -3.79 1.60
CA LEU A 230 -22.66 -3.91 0.30
C LEU A 230 -23.68 -3.94 -0.84
N ALA A 231 -24.76 -4.70 -0.70
CA ALA A 231 -25.83 -4.76 -1.69
C ALA A 231 -26.49 -3.38 -1.90
N GLU A 232 -26.84 -2.69 -0.82
CA GLU A 232 -27.40 -1.33 -0.89
C GLU A 232 -26.43 -0.37 -1.60
N TYR A 233 -25.13 -0.47 -1.30
CA TYR A 233 -24.11 0.34 -1.95
C TYR A 233 -24.03 0.06 -3.46
N LEU A 234 -24.00 -1.20 -3.90
CA LEU A 234 -23.91 -1.57 -5.32
C LEU A 234 -25.19 -1.25 -6.10
N LEU A 235 -26.35 -1.45 -5.49
CA LEU A 235 -27.63 -1.12 -6.11
C LEU A 235 -27.82 0.39 -6.30
N THR A 236 -27.26 1.21 -5.42
CA THR A 236 -27.34 2.68 -5.54
C THR A 236 -26.22 3.27 -6.40
N ASN A 237 -25.20 2.48 -6.75
CA ASN A 237 -24.07 2.91 -7.58
C ASN A 237 -23.82 1.88 -8.72
N PRO A 238 -24.66 1.86 -9.76
CA PRO A 238 -24.58 0.84 -10.82
C PRO A 238 -23.31 0.89 -11.67
N GLU A 239 -22.58 2.00 -11.65
CA GLU A 239 -21.29 2.20 -12.32
C GLU A 239 -20.10 1.64 -11.53
N VAL A 240 -20.29 1.35 -10.23
CA VAL A 240 -19.25 0.76 -9.38
C VAL A 240 -19.15 -0.73 -9.65
N SER A 241 -17.92 -1.23 -9.83
CA SER A 241 -17.64 -2.65 -9.78
C SER A 241 -16.67 -2.98 -8.64
N VAL A 242 -16.85 -4.16 -8.06
CA VAL A 242 -16.07 -4.64 -6.93
C VAL A 242 -15.47 -6.02 -7.21
N PHE A 243 -14.35 -6.29 -6.54
CA PHE A 243 -13.71 -7.59 -6.53
C PHE A 243 -13.80 -8.18 -5.13
N LEU A 244 -14.31 -9.39 -4.98
CA LEU A 244 -14.36 -10.11 -3.72
C LEU A 244 -13.16 -11.06 -3.60
N VAL A 245 -12.42 -10.96 -2.51
CA VAL A 245 -11.21 -11.75 -2.25
C VAL A 245 -11.43 -12.63 -1.04
N GLY A 246 -11.36 -13.95 -1.24
CA GLY A 246 -11.45 -14.91 -0.15
C GLY A 246 -10.09 -15.21 0.48
N HIS A 247 -10.09 -15.44 1.80
CA HIS A 247 -8.91 -15.77 2.60
C HIS A 247 -9.19 -16.97 3.50
N THR A 248 -8.11 -17.67 3.90
CA THR A 248 -8.17 -18.78 4.88
C THR A 248 -7.11 -18.58 5.97
N ASP A 249 -7.16 -19.38 7.00
CA ASP A 249 -6.03 -19.67 7.87
C ASP A 249 -5.03 -20.61 7.18
N ASN A 250 -3.92 -20.91 7.83
CA ASN A 250 -2.84 -21.74 7.27
C ASN A 250 -2.99 -23.25 7.52
N VAL A 251 -4.16 -23.72 7.89
CA VAL A 251 -4.40 -25.16 8.10
C VAL A 251 -4.64 -25.85 6.75
N GLY A 252 -3.83 -26.85 6.42
CA GLY A 252 -3.90 -27.60 5.17
C GLY A 252 -2.94 -27.11 4.07
N SER A 253 -3.08 -27.65 2.86
CA SER A 253 -2.21 -27.28 1.73
C SER A 253 -2.60 -25.92 1.13
N LEU A 254 -1.64 -25.23 0.55
CA LEU A 254 -1.90 -23.95 -0.13
C LEU A 254 -2.91 -24.10 -1.27
N ALA A 255 -2.77 -25.14 -2.10
CA ALA A 255 -3.68 -25.37 -3.23
C ALA A 255 -5.13 -25.57 -2.77
N ALA A 256 -5.37 -26.34 -1.71
CA ALA A 256 -6.70 -26.53 -1.14
C ALA A 256 -7.26 -25.23 -0.56
N ASN A 257 -6.41 -24.44 0.11
CA ASN A 257 -6.81 -23.15 0.68
C ASN A 257 -7.12 -22.09 -0.39
N ILE A 258 -6.38 -22.07 -1.50
CA ILE A 258 -6.72 -21.18 -2.64
C ILE A 258 -8.09 -21.56 -3.19
N THR A 259 -8.37 -22.85 -3.43
CA THR A 259 -9.69 -23.28 -3.91
C THR A 259 -10.79 -22.92 -2.90
N LEU A 260 -10.61 -23.25 -1.63
CA LEU A 260 -11.58 -22.97 -0.57
C LEU A 260 -11.89 -21.47 -0.46
N SER A 261 -10.87 -20.63 -0.49
CA SER A 261 -11.03 -19.17 -0.41
C SER A 261 -11.76 -18.59 -1.62
N LYS A 262 -11.47 -19.11 -2.81
CA LYS A 262 -12.18 -18.76 -4.04
C LYS A 262 -13.65 -19.14 -3.98
N ASP A 263 -13.97 -20.33 -3.52
CA ASP A 263 -15.35 -20.82 -3.39
C ASP A 263 -16.13 -20.02 -2.34
N ARG A 264 -15.48 -19.57 -1.25
CA ARG A 264 -16.08 -18.69 -0.26
C ARG A 264 -16.43 -17.31 -0.83
N ALA A 265 -15.53 -16.70 -1.59
CA ALA A 265 -15.81 -15.42 -2.27
C ALA A 265 -16.96 -15.59 -3.28
N LYS A 266 -16.98 -16.70 -4.01
CA LYS A 266 -18.09 -17.02 -4.92
C LYS A 266 -19.44 -17.15 -4.20
N ALA A 267 -19.48 -17.84 -3.06
CA ALA A 267 -20.71 -18.00 -2.27
C ALA A 267 -21.28 -16.65 -1.79
N VAL A 268 -20.43 -15.66 -1.53
CA VAL A 268 -20.86 -14.29 -1.23
C VAL A 268 -21.51 -13.64 -2.44
N ILE A 269 -20.92 -13.77 -3.64
CA ILE A 269 -21.51 -13.25 -4.88
C ILE A 269 -22.87 -13.89 -5.16
N ASP A 270 -22.94 -15.22 -5.09
CA ASP A 270 -24.19 -15.94 -5.31
C ASP A 270 -25.28 -15.40 -4.35
N ARG A 271 -24.95 -15.18 -3.07
CA ARG A 271 -25.86 -14.60 -2.09
C ARG A 271 -26.29 -13.16 -2.45
N LEU A 272 -25.36 -12.32 -2.92
CA LEU A 272 -25.65 -10.94 -3.33
C LEU A 272 -26.58 -10.90 -4.54
N VAL A 273 -26.41 -11.80 -5.49
CA VAL A 273 -27.28 -11.93 -6.67
C VAL A 273 -28.64 -12.49 -6.29
N GLU A 274 -28.68 -13.65 -5.63
CA GLU A 274 -29.91 -14.39 -5.39
C GLU A 274 -30.83 -13.72 -4.37
N LYS A 275 -30.27 -13.19 -3.28
CA LYS A 275 -31.06 -12.64 -2.18
C LYS A 275 -31.26 -11.13 -2.28
N TYR A 276 -30.28 -10.40 -2.80
CA TYR A 276 -30.30 -8.94 -2.81
C TYR A 276 -30.49 -8.33 -4.21
N GLY A 277 -30.41 -9.14 -5.29
CA GLY A 277 -30.64 -8.69 -6.66
C GLY A 277 -29.52 -7.81 -7.23
N VAL A 278 -28.29 -7.90 -6.70
CA VAL A 278 -27.16 -7.17 -7.23
C VAL A 278 -26.78 -7.71 -8.61
N ASN A 279 -26.48 -6.81 -9.55
CA ASN A 279 -26.09 -7.19 -10.89
C ASN A 279 -24.76 -7.96 -10.89
N PRO A 280 -24.70 -9.20 -11.39
CA PRO A 280 -23.46 -9.97 -11.38
C PRO A 280 -22.31 -9.32 -12.16
N SER A 281 -22.60 -8.46 -13.15
CA SER A 281 -21.57 -7.72 -13.90
C SER A 281 -20.80 -6.67 -13.07
N GLN A 282 -21.31 -6.31 -11.89
CA GLN A 282 -20.62 -5.42 -10.95
C GLN A 282 -19.62 -6.16 -10.06
N MET A 283 -19.55 -7.49 -10.14
CA MET A 283 -18.80 -8.29 -9.17
C MET A 283 -17.88 -9.29 -9.85
N SER A 284 -16.63 -9.34 -9.36
CA SER A 284 -15.62 -10.35 -9.70
C SER A 284 -15.11 -10.99 -8.42
N TRP A 285 -14.51 -12.17 -8.51
CA TRP A 285 -13.99 -12.85 -7.32
C TRP A 285 -12.74 -13.68 -7.60
N ASP A 286 -11.92 -13.88 -6.59
CA ASP A 286 -10.89 -14.91 -6.50
C ASP A 286 -10.56 -15.24 -5.05
N GLY A 287 -9.64 -16.18 -4.83
CA GLY A 287 -9.16 -16.58 -3.52
C GLY A 287 -7.65 -16.64 -3.47
N VAL A 288 -7.08 -16.21 -2.36
CA VAL A 288 -5.61 -16.17 -2.15
C VAL A 288 -5.16 -17.18 -1.09
N GLY A 289 -6.07 -18.02 -0.59
CA GLY A 289 -5.78 -18.94 0.50
C GLY A 289 -5.27 -18.21 1.74
N TYR A 290 -4.19 -18.71 2.34
CA TYR A 290 -3.55 -18.09 3.51
C TYR A 290 -2.38 -17.15 3.18
N LEU A 291 -2.23 -16.72 1.93
CA LEU A 291 -1.08 -15.92 1.50
C LEU A 291 -1.13 -14.47 1.95
N SER A 292 -2.27 -14.00 2.48
CA SER A 292 -2.44 -12.63 2.96
C SER A 292 -3.11 -12.62 4.34
N PRO A 293 -2.42 -13.06 5.41
CA PRO A 293 -2.96 -13.03 6.76
C PRO A 293 -2.96 -11.60 7.31
N ILE A 294 -4.01 -11.26 8.08
CA ILE A 294 -4.09 -10.00 8.85
C ILE A 294 -3.78 -10.21 10.32
N ALA A 295 -3.65 -11.46 10.75
CA ALA A 295 -3.31 -11.82 12.12
C ALA A 295 -2.45 -13.07 12.15
N SER A 296 -1.78 -13.32 13.29
CA SER A 296 -0.95 -14.52 13.46
C SER A 296 -1.79 -15.81 13.42
N ASN A 297 -1.41 -16.75 12.55
CA ASN A 297 -2.01 -18.08 12.49
C ASN A 297 -1.67 -18.99 13.69
N ASN A 298 -0.75 -18.55 14.58
CA ASN A 298 -0.37 -19.30 15.78
C ASN A 298 -1.44 -19.28 16.87
N THR A 299 -2.42 -18.39 16.78
CA THR A 299 -3.53 -18.29 17.74
C THR A 299 -4.86 -18.58 17.07
N GLU A 300 -5.82 -19.18 17.79
CA GLU A 300 -7.16 -19.43 17.25
C GLU A 300 -7.84 -18.11 16.83
N LYS A 301 -7.75 -17.10 17.69
CA LYS A 301 -8.29 -15.76 17.37
C LYS A 301 -7.69 -15.18 16.09
N GLY A 302 -6.39 -15.37 15.86
CA GLY A 302 -5.75 -14.89 14.64
C GLY A 302 -6.17 -15.70 13.41
N ARG A 303 -6.32 -17.02 13.52
CA ARG A 303 -6.87 -17.86 12.45
C ARG A 303 -8.30 -17.44 12.09
N GLU A 304 -9.13 -17.15 13.08
CA GLU A 304 -10.50 -16.63 12.86
C GLU A 304 -10.50 -15.35 12.03
N LEU A 305 -9.65 -14.39 12.37
CA LEU A 305 -9.50 -13.14 11.61
C LEU A 305 -9.01 -13.36 10.18
N ASN A 306 -8.21 -14.42 9.96
CA ASN A 306 -7.70 -14.75 8.64
C ASN A 306 -8.75 -15.45 7.75
N ARG A 307 -9.73 -16.15 8.33
CA ARG A 307 -10.88 -16.76 7.62
C ARG A 307 -11.92 -15.68 7.28
N ARG A 308 -11.69 -14.89 6.24
CA ARG A 308 -12.51 -13.74 5.89
C ARG A 308 -12.74 -13.62 4.38
N VAL A 309 -13.68 -12.77 4.00
CA VAL A 309 -13.81 -12.23 2.63
C VAL A 309 -13.69 -10.72 2.69
N GLU A 310 -12.93 -10.17 1.78
CA GLU A 310 -12.77 -8.73 1.57
C GLU A 310 -13.47 -8.32 0.27
N VAL A 311 -14.02 -7.11 0.25
CA VAL A 311 -14.54 -6.47 -0.95
C VAL A 311 -13.66 -5.28 -1.30
N VAL A 312 -13.34 -5.14 -2.58
CA VAL A 312 -12.42 -4.12 -3.13
C VAL A 312 -13.12 -3.41 -4.27
N ILE A 313 -13.03 -2.09 -4.34
CA ILE A 313 -13.51 -1.35 -5.51
C ILE A 313 -12.58 -1.64 -6.70
N GLU A 314 -13.12 -2.21 -7.77
CA GLU A 314 -12.41 -2.41 -9.04
C GLU A 314 -12.57 -1.19 -9.95
N LYS A 315 -13.76 -0.57 -9.96
CA LYS A 315 -14.06 0.64 -10.70
C LYS A 315 -14.93 1.56 -9.85
N SER A 316 -14.49 2.80 -9.70
CA SER A 316 -15.23 3.88 -9.04
C SER A 316 -15.97 4.75 -10.09
N PRO A 317 -17.00 5.49 -9.68
CA PRO A 317 -17.53 6.60 -10.49
C PRO A 317 -16.40 7.58 -10.84
N GLN A 318 -16.41 8.08 -12.08
CA GLN A 318 -15.49 9.16 -12.51
C GLN A 318 -15.99 10.51 -12.00
#